data_d3c1918e088339915273289bb000adaa
#
_entry.id   d3c1918e088339915273289bb000adaa
#
_cell.length_a   1.000
_cell.length_b   1.000
_cell.length_c   1.000
_cell.angle_alpha   90.00
_cell.angle_beta   90.00
_cell.angle_gamma   90.00
#
_symmetry.space_group_name_H-M   'P 1'
#
loop_
_entity.id
_entity.type
_entity.pdbx_description
1 polymer ?
#
loop_
_entity_poly.entity_id
_entity_poly.type
_entity_poly.pdbx_seq_one_letter_code
_entity_poly.pdbx_strand_id
1 'polypeptide(L)'
;MNYRITGTGSCTPDITKKNSDFLQNKFLDRDGSDIQSSNPEIIEKFKSITGITERRYASDKLNCSDLATDAARNAIIDSKIDQETLDFIIVAHNAGDISCNSGQVDTLPSIASKVKAKLKIKNPNCVAYDIICGCPGWVEGMIQAKSFINSGMASKCLIIGCDTLSRILDENDRDSMIYAD
;
A
#
# COMPACT_ATOMS: atom_id res chain seq x y z
N MET A 1 -11.65 -25.48 -11.54
CA MET A 1 -11.13 -24.56 -12.56
C MET A 1 -9.70 -24.21 -12.23
N ASN A 2 -8.81 -24.13 -13.23
CA ASN A 2 -7.45 -23.63 -13.02
C ASN A 2 -7.46 -22.12 -13.14
N TYR A 3 -7.00 -21.44 -12.10
CA TYR A 3 -6.71 -20.00 -12.12
C TYR A 3 -5.21 -19.78 -12.27
N ARG A 4 -4.83 -18.65 -12.81
CA ARG A 4 -3.41 -18.26 -12.99
C ARG A 4 -3.22 -16.76 -12.80
N ILE A 5 -2.05 -16.37 -12.40
CA ILE A 5 -1.62 -14.97 -12.45
C ILE A 5 -1.20 -14.71 -13.92
N THR A 6 -1.77 -13.69 -14.53
CA THR A 6 -1.55 -13.34 -15.94
C THR A 6 -0.65 -12.14 -16.12
N GLY A 7 -0.50 -11.32 -15.10
CA GLY A 7 0.38 -10.15 -15.10
C GLY A 7 0.64 -9.66 -13.70
N THR A 8 1.74 -8.95 -13.54
CA THR A 8 2.19 -8.32 -12.30
C THR A 8 2.59 -6.88 -12.56
N GLY A 9 2.52 -6.05 -11.54
CA GLY A 9 2.93 -4.66 -11.62
C GLY A 9 3.22 -4.09 -10.24
N SER A 10 4.13 -3.15 -10.19
CA SER A 10 4.49 -2.43 -8.97
C SER A 10 4.68 -0.94 -9.26
N CYS A 11 4.55 -0.15 -8.21
CA CYS A 11 4.92 1.25 -8.18
C CYS A 11 5.70 1.49 -6.89
N THR A 12 6.94 1.91 -7.01
CA THR A 12 7.78 2.22 -5.85
C THR A 12 7.85 3.73 -5.71
N PRO A 13 7.54 4.30 -4.54
CA PRO A 13 7.68 5.73 -4.30
C PRO A 13 9.11 6.24 -4.51
N ASP A 14 9.23 7.50 -4.86
CA ASP A 14 10.48 8.11 -5.33
C ASP A 14 11.36 8.70 -4.22
N ILE A 15 10.79 9.03 -3.03
CA ILE A 15 11.56 9.60 -1.93
C ILE A 15 12.27 8.49 -1.15
N THR A 16 13.59 8.54 -1.13
CA THR A 16 14.41 7.65 -0.29
C THR A 16 14.54 8.25 1.11
N LYS A 17 14.09 7.52 2.13
CA LYS A 17 14.27 7.84 3.56
C LYS A 17 15.31 6.89 4.14
N LYS A 18 16.49 7.39 4.47
CA LYS A 18 17.60 6.62 5.04
C LYS A 18 17.49 6.53 6.56
N ASN A 19 18.15 5.55 7.16
CA ASN A 19 18.23 5.46 8.63
C ASN A 19 18.86 6.71 9.25
N SER A 20 19.83 7.36 8.57
CA SER A 20 20.45 8.60 9.02
C SER A 20 19.47 9.76 9.15
N ASP A 21 18.34 9.74 8.45
CA ASP A 21 17.35 10.81 8.47
C ASP A 21 16.52 10.83 9.75
N PHE A 22 16.68 9.79 10.60
CA PHE A 22 16.05 9.69 11.92
C PHE A 22 16.98 10.09 13.08
N LEU A 23 18.21 10.53 12.78
CA LEU A 23 19.19 10.91 13.82
C LEU A 23 18.72 12.07 14.70
N GLN A 24 17.84 12.93 14.19
CA GLN A 24 17.32 14.09 14.90
C GLN A 24 15.92 13.85 15.48
N ASN A 25 15.33 12.66 15.31
CA ASN A 25 14.03 12.37 15.88
C ASN A 25 14.09 12.31 17.41
N LYS A 26 13.00 12.67 18.06
CA LYS A 26 12.84 12.47 19.50
C LYS A 26 12.09 11.16 19.74
N PHE A 27 12.81 10.07 19.92
CA PHE A 27 12.19 8.78 20.21
C PHE A 27 11.75 8.68 21.67
N LEU A 28 10.52 8.23 21.87
CA LEU A 28 9.91 8.05 23.18
C LEU A 28 9.64 6.56 23.42
N ASP A 29 9.66 6.17 24.69
CA ASP A 29 9.19 4.85 25.12
C ASP A 29 7.65 4.83 25.17
N ARG A 30 7.05 3.66 25.34
CA ARG A 30 5.57 3.46 25.32
C ARG A 30 4.81 4.26 26.38
N ASP A 31 5.48 4.63 27.46
CA ASP A 31 4.91 5.48 28.53
C ASP A 31 5.12 6.98 28.28
N GLY A 32 5.70 7.36 27.13
CA GLY A 32 6.02 8.74 26.76
C GLY A 32 7.31 9.29 27.35
N SER A 33 8.09 8.48 28.07
CA SER A 33 9.40 8.88 28.59
C SER A 33 10.47 8.85 27.51
N ASP A 34 11.56 9.61 27.72
CA ASP A 34 12.70 9.61 26.79
C ASP A 34 13.43 8.26 26.84
N ILE A 35 13.71 7.68 25.67
CA ILE A 35 14.53 6.47 25.56
C ILE A 35 15.95 6.79 26.00
N GLN A 36 16.53 5.95 26.87
CA GLN A 36 17.87 6.16 27.42
C GLN A 36 19.02 5.98 26.40
N SER A 37 18.77 5.17 25.35
CA SER A 37 19.75 4.96 24.28
C SER A 37 19.82 6.16 23.35
N SER A 38 21.00 6.48 22.86
CA SER A 38 21.18 7.52 21.85
C SER A 38 20.61 7.10 20.49
N ASN A 39 20.19 8.07 19.68
CA ASN A 39 19.66 7.77 18.32
C ASN A 39 20.65 6.96 17.45
N PRO A 40 21.96 7.21 17.44
CA PRO A 40 22.89 6.35 16.72
C PRO A 40 22.84 4.87 17.18
N GLU A 41 22.73 4.61 18.48
CA GLU A 41 22.63 3.24 19.02
C GLU A 41 21.30 2.59 18.64
N ILE A 42 20.18 3.33 18.70
CA ILE A 42 18.85 2.86 18.28
C ILE A 42 18.88 2.47 16.80
N ILE A 43 19.42 3.33 15.95
CA ILE A 43 19.50 3.13 14.49
C ILE A 43 20.40 1.94 14.15
N GLU A 44 21.55 1.79 14.78
CA GLU A 44 22.43 0.66 14.53
C GLU A 44 21.80 -0.66 14.99
N LYS A 45 21.15 -0.66 16.15
CA LYS A 45 20.39 -1.81 16.64
C LYS A 45 19.23 -2.18 15.70
N PHE A 46 18.48 -1.19 15.24
CA PHE A 46 17.43 -1.38 14.26
C PHE A 46 17.96 -2.05 12.97
N LYS A 47 19.06 -1.50 12.42
CA LYS A 47 19.71 -2.06 11.23
C LYS A 47 20.19 -3.49 11.46
N SER A 48 20.80 -3.77 12.62
CA SER A 48 21.32 -5.11 12.95
C SER A 48 20.22 -6.17 13.04
N ILE A 49 19.01 -5.78 13.50
CA ILE A 49 17.87 -6.68 13.66
C ILE A 49 17.12 -6.86 12.34
N THR A 50 16.88 -5.77 11.62
CA THR A 50 15.97 -5.76 10.46
C THR A 50 16.68 -5.89 9.11
N GLY A 51 17.96 -5.54 9.05
CA GLY A 51 18.71 -5.39 7.80
C GLY A 51 18.32 -4.14 7.00
N ILE A 52 17.33 -3.35 7.45
CA ILE A 52 16.82 -2.19 6.72
C ILE A 52 17.80 -1.03 6.84
N THR A 53 18.22 -0.47 5.71
CA THR A 53 19.09 0.71 5.63
C THR A 53 18.35 1.94 5.13
N GLU A 54 17.33 1.74 4.31
CA GLU A 54 16.48 2.79 3.74
C GLU A 54 15.09 2.24 3.40
N ARG A 55 14.11 3.12 3.25
CA ARG A 55 12.75 2.83 2.79
C ARG A 55 12.31 3.90 1.80
N ARG A 56 11.15 3.69 1.17
CA ARG A 56 10.60 4.63 0.21
C ARG A 56 9.34 5.27 0.76
N TYR A 57 9.24 6.58 0.58
CA TYR A 57 8.08 7.38 0.96
C TYR A 57 7.50 8.08 -0.26
N ALA A 58 6.18 8.19 -0.28
CA ALA A 58 5.48 8.92 -1.32
C ALA A 58 5.74 10.44 -1.20
N SER A 59 5.92 11.10 -2.34
CA SER A 59 5.97 12.55 -2.38
C SER A 59 4.62 13.16 -1.98
N ASP A 60 4.64 14.44 -1.58
CA ASP A 60 3.45 15.17 -1.12
C ASP A 60 2.32 15.21 -2.16
N LYS A 61 2.65 14.96 -3.43
CA LYS A 61 1.71 15.01 -4.57
C LYS A 61 0.99 13.69 -4.83
N LEU A 62 1.49 12.58 -4.29
CA LEU A 62 0.96 11.25 -4.55
C LEU A 62 0.23 10.73 -3.32
N ASN A 63 -0.98 10.20 -3.52
CA ASN A 63 -1.75 9.49 -2.52
C ASN A 63 -1.67 7.98 -2.75
N CYS A 64 -2.15 7.20 -1.80
CA CYS A 64 -2.23 5.74 -1.92
C CYS A 64 -2.94 5.31 -3.21
N SER A 65 -4.05 5.98 -3.56
CA SER A 65 -4.78 5.69 -4.81
C SER A 65 -3.98 6.01 -6.09
N ASP A 66 -3.00 6.92 -6.05
CA ASP A 66 -2.12 7.19 -7.19
C ASP A 66 -1.13 6.05 -7.40
N LEU A 67 -0.42 5.65 -6.34
CA LEU A 67 0.52 4.52 -6.35
C LEU A 67 -0.19 3.23 -6.77
N ALA A 68 -1.38 2.96 -6.19
CA ALA A 68 -2.22 1.83 -6.56
C ALA A 68 -2.59 1.83 -8.04
N THR A 69 -2.92 3.01 -8.61
CA THR A 69 -3.28 3.15 -10.02
C THR A 69 -2.09 2.87 -10.94
N ASP A 70 -0.90 3.32 -10.58
CA ASP A 70 0.30 3.09 -11.40
C ASP A 70 0.73 1.63 -11.35
N ALA A 71 0.69 0.98 -10.18
CA ALA A 71 0.91 -0.46 -10.05
C ALA A 71 -0.12 -1.27 -10.87
N ALA A 72 -1.41 -0.89 -10.79
CA ALA A 72 -2.49 -1.49 -11.54
C ALA A 72 -2.27 -1.39 -13.06
N ARG A 73 -1.89 -0.19 -13.54
CA ARG A 73 -1.58 0.05 -14.95
C ARG A 73 -0.46 -0.85 -15.44
N ASN A 74 0.61 -0.98 -14.66
CA ASN A 74 1.73 -1.85 -14.99
C ASN A 74 1.30 -3.33 -15.06
N ALA A 75 0.47 -3.80 -14.13
CA ALA A 75 -0.06 -5.16 -14.15
C ALA A 75 -0.97 -5.43 -15.37
N ILE A 76 -1.82 -4.46 -15.74
CA ILE A 76 -2.68 -4.55 -16.93
C ILE A 76 -1.85 -4.62 -18.21
N ILE A 77 -0.80 -3.79 -18.31
CA ILE A 77 0.14 -3.80 -19.46
C ILE A 77 0.84 -5.14 -19.56
N ASP A 78 1.37 -5.65 -18.45
CA ASP A 78 2.09 -6.94 -18.41
C ASP A 78 1.17 -8.11 -18.79
N SER A 79 -0.08 -8.11 -18.30
CA SER A 79 -1.06 -9.14 -18.61
C SER A 79 -1.57 -9.10 -20.05
N LYS A 80 -1.43 -7.96 -20.74
CA LYS A 80 -1.98 -7.68 -22.09
C LYS A 80 -3.50 -7.87 -22.18
N ILE A 81 -4.22 -7.70 -21.08
CA ILE A 81 -5.68 -7.79 -21.08
C ILE A 81 -6.30 -6.45 -21.44
N ASP A 82 -7.52 -6.49 -21.99
CA ASP A 82 -8.37 -5.32 -22.05
C ASP A 82 -8.95 -5.07 -20.66
N GLN A 83 -8.67 -3.89 -20.09
CA GLN A 83 -9.14 -3.49 -18.76
C GLN A 83 -10.66 -3.45 -18.63
N GLU A 84 -11.39 -3.25 -19.74
CA GLU A 84 -12.85 -3.28 -19.76
C GLU A 84 -13.43 -4.69 -19.54
N THR A 85 -12.57 -5.73 -19.55
CA THR A 85 -12.96 -7.12 -19.26
C THR A 85 -12.72 -7.54 -17.81
N LEU A 86 -12.29 -6.64 -16.95
CA LEU A 86 -12.15 -6.90 -15.52
C LEU A 86 -13.54 -7.01 -14.87
N ASP A 87 -13.71 -8.03 -14.02
CA ASP A 87 -14.91 -8.25 -13.21
C ASP A 87 -14.77 -7.62 -11.83
N PHE A 88 -13.58 -7.69 -11.23
CA PHE A 88 -13.30 -7.14 -9.91
C PHE A 88 -11.99 -6.38 -9.85
N ILE A 89 -12.00 -5.27 -9.10
CA ILE A 89 -10.81 -4.58 -8.61
C ILE A 89 -10.88 -4.62 -7.08
N ILE A 90 -9.92 -5.28 -6.45
CA ILE A 90 -9.86 -5.46 -5.00
C ILE A 90 -8.57 -4.79 -4.52
N VAL A 91 -8.69 -3.81 -3.64
CA VAL A 91 -7.54 -3.11 -3.07
C VAL A 91 -7.44 -3.39 -1.58
N ALA A 92 -6.31 -3.92 -1.16
CA ALA A 92 -5.99 -4.13 0.25
C ALA A 92 -5.09 -2.99 0.75
N HIS A 93 -5.50 -2.38 1.86
CA HIS A 93 -4.76 -1.28 2.49
C HIS A 93 -5.04 -1.20 4.00
N ASN A 94 -4.31 -0.34 4.71
CA ASN A 94 -4.50 -0.13 6.15
C ASN A 94 -5.35 1.10 6.45
N ALA A 95 -5.14 2.20 5.75
CA ALA A 95 -5.61 3.51 6.22
C ALA A 95 -6.37 4.36 5.18
N GLY A 96 -6.58 3.89 3.95
CA GLY A 96 -7.23 4.68 2.92
C GLY A 96 -6.30 5.70 2.24
N ASP A 97 -6.88 6.67 1.56
CA ASP A 97 -6.16 7.82 1.01
C ASP A 97 -5.92 8.86 2.11
N ILE A 98 -4.67 9.25 2.29
CA ILE A 98 -4.30 10.29 3.23
C ILE A 98 -3.52 11.35 2.46
N SER A 99 -4.09 12.54 2.38
CA SER A 99 -3.39 13.67 1.77
C SER A 99 -2.26 14.13 2.67
N CYS A 100 -1.13 14.49 2.08
CA CYS A 100 0.01 15.00 2.82
C CYS A 100 -0.41 16.19 3.69
N ASN A 101 0.05 16.23 4.94
CA ASN A 101 -0.20 17.30 5.92
C ASN A 101 -1.68 17.53 6.30
N SER A 102 -2.61 16.67 5.89
CA SER A 102 -4.02 16.86 6.26
C SER A 102 -4.41 16.13 7.55
N GLY A 103 -3.71 15.03 7.89
CA GLY A 103 -4.10 14.14 9.00
C GLY A 103 -5.49 13.50 8.82
N GLN A 104 -6.16 13.80 7.70
CA GLN A 104 -7.51 13.31 7.42
C GLN A 104 -7.45 12.10 6.51
N VAL A 105 -8.12 11.03 6.93
CA VAL A 105 -8.29 9.80 6.15
C VAL A 105 -9.49 9.96 5.24
N ASP A 106 -9.31 9.68 3.94
CA ASP A 106 -10.37 9.63 2.94
C ASP A 106 -10.61 8.18 2.51
N THR A 107 -11.67 7.58 3.07
CA THR A 107 -12.05 6.18 2.82
C THR A 107 -13.15 6.02 1.78
N LEU A 108 -13.89 7.09 1.46
CA LEU A 108 -15.00 7.05 0.49
C LEU A 108 -14.88 8.20 -0.53
N PRO A 109 -14.90 7.90 -1.87
CA PRO A 109 -15.02 6.56 -2.46
C PRO A 109 -13.83 5.65 -2.11
N SER A 110 -14.05 4.32 -2.13
CA SER A 110 -12.99 3.33 -1.87
C SER A 110 -11.77 3.57 -2.77
N ILE A 111 -10.58 3.17 -2.33
CA ILE A 111 -9.36 3.25 -3.16
C ILE A 111 -9.56 2.48 -4.46
N ALA A 112 -10.17 1.30 -4.42
CA ALA A 112 -10.50 0.53 -5.62
C ALA A 112 -11.38 1.31 -6.60
N SER A 113 -12.37 2.07 -6.10
CA SER A 113 -13.21 2.93 -6.93
C SER A 113 -12.43 4.10 -7.53
N LYS A 114 -11.50 4.69 -6.76
CA LYS A 114 -10.61 5.74 -7.26
C LYS A 114 -9.66 5.19 -8.33
N VAL A 115 -9.10 4.00 -8.13
CA VAL A 115 -8.26 3.30 -9.13
C VAL A 115 -9.05 3.04 -10.41
N LYS A 116 -10.28 2.49 -10.30
CA LYS A 116 -11.17 2.27 -11.45
C LYS A 116 -11.39 3.56 -12.24
N ALA A 117 -11.68 4.65 -11.54
CA ALA A 117 -11.90 5.96 -12.16
C ALA A 117 -10.64 6.52 -12.84
N LYS A 118 -9.47 6.43 -12.17
CA LYS A 118 -8.18 6.90 -12.71
C LYS A 118 -7.70 6.06 -13.90
N LEU A 119 -8.00 4.77 -13.94
CA LEU A 119 -7.79 3.89 -15.09
C LEU A 119 -8.81 4.15 -16.22
N LYS A 120 -9.85 4.93 -15.96
CA LYS A 120 -10.93 5.25 -16.91
C LYS A 120 -11.72 4.00 -17.37
N ILE A 121 -11.85 2.99 -16.52
CA ILE A 121 -12.63 1.79 -16.78
C ILE A 121 -14.11 2.15 -16.76
N LYS A 122 -14.76 1.95 -17.89
CA LYS A 122 -16.18 2.30 -18.10
C LYS A 122 -17.13 1.13 -17.84
N ASN A 123 -16.63 -0.11 -17.78
CA ASN A 123 -17.42 -1.29 -17.51
C ASN A 123 -18.24 -1.13 -16.22
N PRO A 124 -19.57 -1.01 -16.26
CA PRO A 124 -20.41 -0.85 -15.07
C PRO A 124 -20.45 -2.12 -14.21
N ASN A 125 -20.17 -3.29 -14.80
CA ASN A 125 -20.18 -4.57 -14.10
C ASN A 125 -18.86 -4.85 -13.35
N CYS A 126 -17.81 -4.08 -13.59
CA CYS A 126 -16.57 -4.20 -12.84
C CYS A 126 -16.76 -3.66 -11.42
N VAL A 127 -16.84 -4.55 -10.46
CA VAL A 127 -17.02 -4.22 -9.03
C VAL A 127 -15.68 -3.79 -8.44
N ALA A 128 -15.69 -2.68 -7.69
CA ALA A 128 -14.49 -2.12 -7.06
C ALA A 128 -14.71 -1.92 -5.57
N TYR A 129 -13.92 -2.58 -4.71
CA TYR A 129 -14.02 -2.47 -3.26
C TYR A 129 -12.68 -2.69 -2.57
N ASP A 130 -12.60 -2.27 -1.31
CA ASP A 130 -11.40 -2.33 -0.48
C ASP A 130 -11.50 -3.42 0.58
N ILE A 131 -10.33 -3.95 0.98
CA ILE A 131 -10.13 -4.81 2.13
C ILE A 131 -9.23 -4.08 3.13
N ILE A 132 -9.73 -3.80 4.32
CA ILE A 132 -8.95 -3.26 5.43
C ILE A 132 -8.61 -4.43 6.36
N CYS A 133 -7.42 -4.99 6.20
CA CYS A 133 -7.02 -6.23 6.90
C CYS A 133 -5.54 -6.21 7.33
N GLY A 134 -4.86 -5.08 7.30
CA GLY A 134 -3.43 -5.01 7.56
C GLY A 134 -2.58 -5.73 6.50
N CYS A 135 -1.35 -6.09 6.85
CA CYS A 135 -0.38 -6.71 5.95
C CYS A 135 -0.87 -7.96 5.19
N PRO A 136 -1.70 -8.87 5.76
CA PRO A 136 -2.22 -10.03 5.04
C PRO A 136 -3.33 -9.70 4.04
N GLY A 137 -3.83 -8.46 3.98
CA GLY A 137 -4.98 -8.06 3.15
C GLY A 137 -4.81 -8.39 1.67
N TRP A 138 -3.61 -8.25 1.11
CA TRP A 138 -3.36 -8.64 -0.28
C TRP A 138 -3.54 -10.15 -0.51
N VAL A 139 -3.09 -10.98 0.44
CA VAL A 139 -3.29 -12.44 0.38
C VAL A 139 -4.78 -12.78 0.49
N GLU A 140 -5.52 -12.08 1.35
CA GLU A 140 -6.97 -12.22 1.45
C GLU A 140 -7.67 -11.85 0.13
N GLY A 141 -7.24 -10.77 -0.53
CA GLY A 141 -7.71 -10.42 -1.87
C GLY A 141 -7.48 -11.53 -2.90
N MET A 142 -6.33 -12.20 -2.85
CA MET A 142 -6.02 -13.36 -3.71
C MET A 142 -6.94 -14.54 -3.41
N ILE A 143 -7.27 -14.80 -2.14
CA ILE A 143 -8.18 -15.88 -1.72
C ILE A 143 -9.60 -15.59 -2.22
N GLN A 144 -10.06 -14.34 -2.10
CA GLN A 144 -11.38 -13.92 -2.59
C GLN A 144 -11.47 -14.03 -4.12
N ALA A 145 -10.45 -13.53 -4.84
CA ALA A 145 -10.39 -13.63 -6.30
C ALA A 145 -10.44 -15.09 -6.77
N LYS A 146 -9.67 -15.98 -6.12
CA LYS A 146 -9.73 -17.42 -6.39
C LYS A 146 -11.15 -17.97 -6.18
N SER A 147 -11.81 -17.56 -5.11
CA SER A 147 -13.17 -18.02 -4.78
C SER A 147 -14.18 -17.54 -5.83
N PHE A 148 -14.10 -16.29 -6.27
CA PHE A 148 -14.96 -15.72 -7.30
C PHE A 148 -14.76 -16.42 -8.66
N ILE A 149 -13.51 -16.68 -9.04
CA ILE A 149 -13.20 -17.39 -10.28
C ILE A 149 -13.71 -18.84 -10.23
N ASN A 150 -13.50 -19.53 -9.11
CA ASN A 150 -13.93 -20.94 -8.96
C ASN A 150 -15.45 -21.09 -8.93
N SER A 151 -16.17 -20.11 -8.38
CA SER A 151 -17.64 -20.10 -8.35
C SER A 151 -18.28 -19.66 -9.67
N GLY A 152 -17.49 -19.17 -10.62
CA GLY A 152 -17.99 -18.62 -11.88
C GLY A 152 -18.54 -17.17 -11.76
N MET A 153 -18.37 -16.51 -10.60
CA MET A 153 -18.75 -15.12 -10.41
C MET A 153 -17.82 -14.14 -11.14
N ALA A 154 -16.58 -14.54 -11.40
CA ALA A 154 -15.59 -13.76 -12.12
C ALA A 154 -14.76 -14.60 -13.07
N SER A 155 -14.20 -13.95 -14.07
CA SER A 155 -13.17 -14.50 -14.97
C SER A 155 -11.83 -13.79 -14.76
N LYS A 156 -11.85 -12.50 -14.38
CA LYS A 156 -10.66 -11.67 -14.25
C LYS A 156 -10.80 -10.74 -13.04
N CYS A 157 -9.82 -10.83 -12.14
CA CYS A 157 -9.73 -9.98 -10.96
C CYS A 157 -8.37 -9.26 -10.95
N LEU A 158 -8.38 -7.98 -10.63
CA LEU A 158 -7.19 -7.20 -10.35
C LEU A 158 -7.08 -7.02 -8.82
N ILE A 159 -5.98 -7.49 -8.24
CA ILE A 159 -5.73 -7.42 -6.79
C ILE A 159 -4.54 -6.51 -6.55
N ILE A 160 -4.71 -5.52 -5.69
CA ILE A 160 -3.72 -4.50 -5.38
C ILE A 160 -3.50 -4.45 -3.88
N GLY A 161 -2.25 -4.39 -3.45
CA GLY A 161 -1.87 -4.00 -2.09
C GLY A 161 -1.19 -2.63 -2.16
N CYS A 162 -1.63 -1.68 -1.37
CA CYS A 162 -1.02 -0.35 -1.33
C CYS A 162 -1.25 0.33 0.00
N ASP A 163 -0.31 1.18 0.37
CA ASP A 163 -0.41 2.05 1.54
C ASP A 163 0.43 3.32 1.34
N THR A 164 0.17 4.33 2.16
CA THR A 164 1.03 5.49 2.40
C THR A 164 1.19 5.65 3.92
N LEU A 165 1.82 4.65 4.55
CA LEU A 165 1.93 4.57 6.00
C LEU A 165 2.78 5.69 6.59
N SER A 166 3.74 6.22 5.83
CA SER A 166 4.57 7.36 6.24
C SER A 166 3.75 8.57 6.73
N ARG A 167 2.47 8.67 6.35
CA ARG A 167 1.60 9.79 6.66
C ARG A 167 0.81 9.67 7.96
N ILE A 168 0.83 8.50 8.58
CA ILE A 168 0.09 8.22 9.82
C ILE A 168 0.99 7.68 10.94
N LEU A 169 2.29 7.56 10.67
CA LEU A 169 3.25 7.09 11.66
C LEU A 169 3.52 8.18 12.69
N ASP A 170 3.69 7.76 13.94
CA ASP A 170 4.23 8.61 14.98
C ASP A 170 5.76 8.70 14.84
N GLU A 171 6.27 9.87 14.56
CA GLU A 171 7.72 10.12 14.42
C GLU A 171 8.49 9.90 15.73
N ASN A 172 7.79 9.90 16.87
CA ASN A 172 8.39 9.61 18.18
C ASN A 172 8.49 8.11 18.46
N ASP A 173 7.78 7.27 17.70
CA ASP A 173 7.92 5.82 17.81
C ASP A 173 9.10 5.34 16.97
N ARG A 174 10.14 4.77 17.63
CA ARG A 174 11.29 4.20 16.93
C ARG A 174 10.93 3.06 15.97
N ASP A 175 9.84 2.32 16.27
CA ASP A 175 9.39 1.21 15.44
C ASP A 175 8.77 1.72 14.12
N SER A 176 8.47 3.02 14.03
CA SER A 176 8.04 3.67 12.80
C SER A 176 9.05 3.54 11.66
N MET A 177 10.34 3.36 11.99
CA MET A 177 11.40 3.17 10.99
C MET A 177 11.22 1.91 10.11
N ILE A 178 10.38 0.94 10.52
CA ILE A 178 10.17 -0.30 9.75
C ILE A 178 9.24 -0.09 8.54
N TYR A 179 8.41 0.95 8.58
CA TYR A 179 7.35 1.13 7.59
C TYR A 179 7.81 1.92 6.37
N ALA A 180 7.18 1.62 5.25
CA ALA A 180 7.35 2.27 3.96
C ALA A 180 5.96 2.52 3.32
N ASP A 181 5.96 3.22 2.21
CA ASP A 181 4.78 3.42 1.38
C ASP A 181 4.78 2.48 0.17
#